data_bd4ea59f5db1fbecb0d925fa3de01be9
#
_entry.id   bd4ea59f5db1fbecb0d925fa3de01be9
#
_cell.length_a   1.000
_cell.length_b   1.000
_cell.length_c   1.000
_cell.angle_alpha   90.00
_cell.angle_beta   90.00
_cell.angle_gamma   90.00
#
_symmetry.space_group_name_H-M   'P 1'
#
loop_
_entity.id
_entity.type
_entity.pdbx_description
1 polymer ?
#
loop_
_entity_poly.entity_id
_entity_poly.type
_entity_poly.pdbx_seq_one_letter_code
_entity_poly.pdbx_strand_id
1 'polypeptide(L)'
;MSYFIVPIIAFIFIFLLFGTFFIVKQQSAAVVERFGKFTSVRHSGLQIKIPIIDSVAGRLSLRIQQLDVVVETKTKDDVFVKVKVSVQYKVIKDKVYDAFYKLDFPQDQITSYVFDVVRAEVPKMILDDVFEKKDDIAIAVKGELNDAMKNYGFDIIKTLVTDIDPDAQVKESMNRINASEREKVAAQFEGDAQRILIVERAKAEAESKRLQGQGIADQRREIARGLEDSVKVLNGVDINSQEASALIVVTQHYDTLQSVGSESNSNLILMPNSPQSGSDMLNNMVASFTASNQIGEQMKKAAKEKAVSYTHLTLPTKCSV
;
A
#
# COMPACT_ATOMS: atom_id res chain seq x y z
N MET A 1 -7.54 23.09 -94.86
CA MET A 1 -7.24 21.96 -93.97
C MET A 1 -6.27 22.31 -92.84
N SER A 2 -5.27 23.16 -93.06
CA SER A 2 -4.25 23.52 -92.04
C SER A 2 -4.85 24.25 -90.84
N TYR A 3 -5.89 25.03 -90.93
CA TYR A 3 -6.54 25.75 -89.86
C TYR A 3 -7.15 24.91 -88.71
N PHE A 4 -7.53 23.64 -88.99
CA PHE A 4 -8.06 22.70 -88.00
C PHE A 4 -6.98 21.84 -87.37
N ILE A 5 -5.84 21.63 -88.02
CA ILE A 5 -4.74 20.78 -87.55
C ILE A 5 -3.99 21.47 -86.39
N VAL A 6 -3.76 22.78 -86.46
CA VAL A 6 -3.04 23.54 -85.43
C VAL A 6 -3.75 23.54 -84.06
N PRO A 7 -5.08 23.79 -83.97
CA PRO A 7 -5.75 23.73 -82.69
C PRO A 7 -5.84 22.30 -82.12
N ILE A 8 -5.92 21.29 -82.97
CA ILE A 8 -5.89 19.89 -82.50
C ILE A 8 -4.54 19.52 -81.91
N ILE A 9 -3.44 19.92 -82.56
CA ILE A 9 -2.09 19.67 -82.01
C ILE A 9 -1.87 20.45 -80.69
N ALA A 10 -2.32 21.70 -80.62
CA ALA A 10 -2.26 22.51 -79.41
C ALA A 10 -3.08 21.88 -78.27
N PHE A 11 -4.28 21.35 -78.56
CA PHE A 11 -5.11 20.68 -77.59
C PHE A 11 -4.44 19.41 -77.06
N ILE A 12 -3.89 18.58 -77.95
CA ILE A 12 -3.13 17.39 -77.58
C ILE A 12 -1.92 17.77 -76.74
N PHE A 13 -1.18 18.81 -77.09
CA PHE A 13 -0.03 19.26 -76.33
C PHE A 13 -0.41 19.75 -74.93
N ILE A 14 -1.49 20.52 -74.81
CA ILE A 14 -2.02 20.99 -73.51
C ILE A 14 -2.49 19.79 -72.69
N PHE A 15 -3.19 18.84 -73.28
CA PHE A 15 -3.65 17.62 -72.61
C PHE A 15 -2.47 16.79 -72.08
N LEU A 16 -1.41 16.63 -72.86
CA LEU A 16 -0.17 15.94 -72.46
C LEU A 16 0.53 16.70 -71.32
N LEU A 17 0.57 18.04 -71.39
CA LEU A 17 1.16 18.86 -70.30
C LEU A 17 0.41 18.68 -68.96
N PHE A 18 -0.92 18.65 -68.99
CA PHE A 18 -1.73 18.38 -67.77
C PHE A 18 -1.51 16.95 -67.21
N GLY A 19 -1.31 15.99 -68.09
CA GLY A 19 -1.04 14.59 -67.73
C GLY A 19 0.37 14.35 -67.15
N THR A 20 1.29 15.33 -67.35
CA THR A 20 2.69 15.21 -66.92
C THR A 20 2.89 15.47 -65.42
N PHE A 21 2.07 16.30 -64.83
CA PHE A 21 2.19 16.65 -63.43
C PHE A 21 1.24 15.86 -62.53
N PHE A 22 1.75 15.38 -61.39
CA PHE A 22 0.92 14.77 -60.36
C PHE A 22 1.43 15.16 -58.98
N ILE A 23 0.51 15.19 -58.02
CA ILE A 23 0.83 15.61 -56.65
C ILE A 23 0.86 14.35 -55.75
N VAL A 24 1.95 14.22 -54.99
CA VAL A 24 2.07 13.23 -53.94
C VAL A 24 1.87 13.91 -52.57
N LYS A 25 0.93 13.37 -51.79
CA LYS A 25 0.59 13.92 -50.47
C LYS A 25 1.77 13.82 -49.51
N GLN A 26 1.81 14.71 -48.52
CA GLN A 26 2.80 14.64 -47.44
C GLN A 26 2.72 13.32 -46.71
N GLN A 27 3.87 12.74 -46.31
CA GLN A 27 3.97 11.42 -45.65
C GLN A 27 3.39 10.28 -46.50
N SER A 28 3.51 10.37 -47.85
CA SER A 28 3.25 9.25 -48.75
C SER A 28 4.35 9.16 -49.83
N ALA A 29 4.50 7.99 -50.37
CA ALA A 29 5.36 7.74 -51.53
C ALA A 29 4.55 7.13 -52.65
N ALA A 30 4.80 7.55 -53.87
CA ALA A 30 4.18 6.98 -55.09
C ALA A 30 5.23 6.15 -55.84
N VAL A 31 4.86 4.94 -56.19
CA VAL A 31 5.68 4.06 -57.03
C VAL A 31 5.29 4.29 -58.49
N VAL A 32 6.28 4.61 -59.31
CA VAL A 32 6.09 4.86 -60.75
C VAL A 32 6.72 3.74 -61.53
N GLU A 33 5.92 3.18 -62.42
CA GLU A 33 6.28 2.15 -63.39
C GLU A 33 6.28 2.70 -64.79
N ARG A 34 7.17 2.16 -65.62
CA ARG A 34 7.23 2.41 -67.05
C ARG A 34 7.00 1.09 -67.77
N PHE A 35 5.88 0.97 -68.49
CA PHE A 35 5.46 -0.28 -69.16
C PHE A 35 5.52 -1.48 -68.22
N GLY A 36 5.02 -1.34 -66.97
CA GLY A 36 5.03 -2.40 -65.95
C GLY A 36 6.36 -2.66 -65.28
N LYS A 37 7.44 -1.94 -65.65
CA LYS A 37 8.74 -2.05 -64.97
C LYS A 37 8.96 -0.90 -63.99
N PHE A 38 9.38 -1.18 -62.79
CA PHE A 38 9.74 -0.17 -61.80
C PHE A 38 10.74 0.84 -62.35
N THR A 39 10.48 2.12 -62.18
CA THR A 39 11.36 3.21 -62.62
C THR A 39 11.89 4.03 -61.42
N SER A 40 11.00 4.50 -60.55
CA SER A 40 11.40 5.33 -59.44
C SER A 40 10.32 5.45 -58.38
N VAL A 41 10.74 5.78 -57.15
CA VAL A 41 9.87 6.19 -56.04
C VAL A 41 9.79 7.72 -56.03
N ARG A 42 8.59 8.28 -55.99
CA ARG A 42 8.34 9.71 -55.91
C ARG A 42 7.85 10.07 -54.52
N HIS A 43 8.55 11.03 -53.89
CA HIS A 43 8.21 11.54 -52.57
C HIS A 43 7.22 12.70 -52.65
N SER A 44 6.76 13.19 -51.48
CA SER A 44 5.80 14.28 -51.35
C SER A 44 6.19 15.54 -52.15
N GLY A 45 5.18 16.15 -52.76
CA GLY A 45 5.30 17.37 -53.54
C GLY A 45 4.79 17.21 -54.98
N LEU A 46 5.04 18.23 -55.83
CA LEU A 46 4.76 18.20 -57.25
C LEU A 46 5.80 17.31 -57.96
N GLN A 47 5.32 16.28 -58.64
CA GLN A 47 6.16 15.32 -59.35
C GLN A 47 5.79 15.28 -60.84
N ILE A 48 6.78 14.89 -61.63
CA ILE A 48 6.67 14.81 -63.10
C ILE A 48 6.69 13.33 -63.51
N LYS A 49 5.76 12.95 -64.40
CA LYS A 49 5.74 11.63 -65.05
C LYS A 49 5.54 11.84 -66.57
N ILE A 50 6.03 10.92 -67.37
CA ILE A 50 5.77 10.93 -68.82
C ILE A 50 4.34 10.39 -69.05
N PRO A 51 3.40 11.21 -69.51
CA PRO A 51 2.03 10.80 -69.78
C PRO A 51 2.04 9.63 -70.78
N ILE A 52 1.10 8.68 -70.62
CA ILE A 52 0.93 7.47 -71.46
C ILE A 52 1.97 6.37 -71.17
N ILE A 53 3.25 6.72 -70.93
CA ILE A 53 4.36 5.77 -70.73
C ILE A 53 4.54 5.41 -69.25
N ASP A 54 4.46 6.42 -68.39
CA ASP A 54 4.64 6.23 -66.93
C ASP A 54 3.28 6.13 -66.22
N SER A 55 3.09 5.05 -65.45
CA SER A 55 1.92 4.86 -64.63
C SER A 55 2.27 4.88 -63.18
N VAL A 56 1.36 5.38 -62.32
CA VAL A 56 1.48 5.28 -60.86
C VAL A 56 0.90 3.93 -60.45
N ALA A 57 1.78 2.96 -60.12
CA ALA A 57 1.38 1.61 -59.73
C ALA A 57 0.64 1.61 -58.39
N GLY A 58 1.12 2.44 -57.43
CA GLY A 58 0.45 2.55 -56.15
C GLY A 58 1.01 3.67 -55.31
N ARG A 59 0.36 3.92 -54.16
CA ARG A 59 0.79 4.91 -53.16
C ARG A 59 0.85 4.23 -51.82
N LEU A 60 2.01 4.32 -51.15
CA LEU A 60 2.22 3.82 -49.81
C LEU A 60 2.22 4.97 -48.79
N SER A 61 1.55 4.74 -47.67
CA SER A 61 1.63 5.68 -46.52
C SER A 61 2.91 5.45 -45.76
N LEU A 62 3.66 6.53 -45.52
CA LEU A 62 4.85 6.53 -44.67
C LEU A 62 4.52 6.88 -43.21
N ARG A 63 3.25 7.09 -42.90
CA ARG A 63 2.79 7.35 -41.55
C ARG A 63 2.89 6.09 -40.70
N ILE A 64 2.98 6.30 -39.41
CA ILE A 64 2.86 5.19 -38.45
C ILE A 64 1.45 4.63 -38.55
N GLN A 65 1.35 3.34 -38.76
CA GLN A 65 0.10 2.59 -38.77
C GLN A 65 0.06 1.66 -37.57
N GLN A 66 -1.11 1.39 -37.06
CA GLN A 66 -1.32 0.45 -35.97
C GLN A 66 -2.17 -0.71 -36.47
N LEU A 67 -1.75 -1.90 -36.10
CA LEU A 67 -2.48 -3.14 -36.31
C LEU A 67 -2.72 -3.79 -34.94
N ASP A 68 -3.98 -4.04 -34.63
CA ASP A 68 -4.38 -4.77 -33.44
C ASP A 68 -4.63 -6.23 -33.80
N VAL A 69 -3.94 -7.12 -33.12
CA VAL A 69 -4.03 -8.57 -33.32
C VAL A 69 -4.50 -9.20 -32.03
N VAL A 70 -5.54 -10.03 -32.08
CA VAL A 70 -6.02 -10.81 -30.95
C VAL A 70 -5.59 -12.26 -31.13
N VAL A 71 -4.78 -12.77 -30.22
CA VAL A 71 -4.26 -14.12 -30.23
C VAL A 71 -4.88 -14.92 -29.11
N GLU A 72 -5.54 -16.01 -29.44
CA GLU A 72 -6.02 -16.98 -28.46
C GLU A 72 -4.97 -18.07 -28.25
N THR A 73 -4.57 -18.27 -27.01
CA THR A 73 -3.54 -19.23 -26.62
C THR A 73 -3.79 -19.75 -25.21
N LYS A 74 -2.95 -20.69 -24.77
CA LYS A 74 -3.07 -21.36 -23.47
C LYS A 74 -1.80 -21.05 -22.66
N THR A 75 -1.97 -20.73 -21.40
CA THR A 75 -0.86 -20.51 -20.47
C THR A 75 -0.30 -21.85 -19.95
N LYS A 76 0.81 -21.80 -19.22
CA LYS A 76 1.45 -22.98 -18.60
C LYS A 76 0.54 -23.70 -17.61
N ASP A 77 -0.33 -22.99 -16.93
CA ASP A 77 -1.32 -23.48 -15.96
C ASP A 77 -2.65 -23.87 -16.60
N ASP A 78 -2.62 -24.15 -17.92
CA ASP A 78 -3.75 -24.68 -18.69
C ASP A 78 -4.95 -23.72 -18.83
N VAL A 79 -4.75 -22.43 -18.64
CA VAL A 79 -5.80 -21.42 -18.80
C VAL A 79 -5.80 -20.86 -20.22
N PHE A 80 -6.96 -20.83 -20.88
CA PHE A 80 -7.13 -20.15 -22.16
C PHE A 80 -7.20 -18.63 -21.94
N VAL A 81 -6.41 -17.91 -22.75
CA VAL A 81 -6.34 -16.45 -22.70
C VAL A 81 -6.37 -15.85 -24.10
N LYS A 82 -7.05 -14.71 -24.22
CA LYS A 82 -7.01 -13.86 -25.40
C LYS A 82 -6.07 -12.71 -25.14
N VAL A 83 -4.95 -12.70 -25.85
CA VAL A 83 -3.93 -11.66 -25.74
C VAL A 83 -4.10 -10.70 -26.89
N LYS A 84 -4.37 -9.43 -26.62
CA LYS A 84 -4.44 -8.38 -27.62
C LYS A 84 -3.11 -7.67 -27.73
N VAL A 85 -2.49 -7.77 -28.90
CA VAL A 85 -1.19 -7.17 -29.21
C VAL A 85 -1.39 -6.07 -30.26
N SER A 86 -0.96 -4.86 -29.95
CA SER A 86 -0.97 -3.72 -30.87
C SER A 86 0.42 -3.49 -31.42
N VAL A 87 0.57 -3.62 -32.73
CA VAL A 87 1.84 -3.44 -33.45
C VAL A 87 1.82 -2.11 -34.18
N GLN A 88 2.75 -1.22 -33.88
CA GLN A 88 2.95 0.03 -34.58
C GLN A 88 4.10 -0.11 -35.59
N TYR A 89 3.81 0.09 -36.83
CA TYR A 89 4.74 -0.06 -37.93
C TYR A 89 4.68 1.11 -38.92
N LYS A 90 5.74 1.30 -39.69
CA LYS A 90 5.81 2.26 -40.79
C LYS A 90 6.62 1.69 -41.94
N VAL A 91 6.45 2.25 -43.13
CA VAL A 91 7.31 1.98 -44.29
C VAL A 91 8.60 2.77 -44.19
N ILE A 92 9.74 2.12 -44.41
CA ILE A 92 11.06 2.74 -44.49
C ILE A 92 11.17 3.52 -45.79
N LYS A 93 11.49 4.84 -45.73
CA LYS A 93 11.53 5.73 -46.90
C LYS A 93 12.42 5.21 -48.04
N ASP A 94 13.56 4.62 -47.68
CA ASP A 94 14.55 4.16 -48.65
C ASP A 94 14.22 2.76 -49.22
N LYS A 95 13.28 2.04 -48.61
CA LYS A 95 12.89 0.69 -48.99
C LYS A 95 11.44 0.59 -49.48
N VAL A 96 10.88 1.68 -50.01
CA VAL A 96 9.51 1.70 -50.54
C VAL A 96 9.32 0.69 -51.65
N TYR A 97 10.38 0.45 -52.47
CA TYR A 97 10.37 -0.59 -53.51
C TYR A 97 10.13 -1.98 -52.89
N ASP A 98 10.87 -2.32 -51.86
CA ASP A 98 10.73 -3.63 -51.21
C ASP A 98 9.35 -3.78 -50.55
N ALA A 99 8.86 -2.70 -49.90
CA ALA A 99 7.55 -2.70 -49.27
C ALA A 99 6.37 -2.82 -50.25
N PHE A 100 6.57 -2.41 -51.49
CA PHE A 100 5.52 -2.48 -52.49
C PHE A 100 5.52 -3.77 -53.31
N TYR A 101 6.70 -4.28 -53.68
CA TYR A 101 6.81 -5.44 -54.61
C TYR A 101 7.13 -6.76 -53.93
N LYS A 102 7.69 -6.78 -52.72
CA LYS A 102 8.07 -8.02 -52.03
C LYS A 102 6.95 -8.59 -51.17
N LEU A 103 5.99 -7.76 -50.75
CA LEU A 103 4.93 -8.18 -49.84
C LEU A 103 3.58 -7.56 -50.22
N ASP A 104 2.63 -8.40 -50.56
CA ASP A 104 1.29 -7.95 -50.96
C ASP A 104 0.43 -7.53 -49.75
N PHE A 105 0.44 -8.33 -48.68
CA PHE A 105 -0.40 -8.14 -47.51
C PHE A 105 0.44 -8.05 -46.24
N PRO A 106 1.02 -6.87 -45.94
CA PRO A 106 1.88 -6.71 -44.78
C PRO A 106 1.16 -6.93 -43.44
N GLN A 107 -0.12 -6.65 -43.39
CA GLN A 107 -0.91 -6.85 -42.17
C GLN A 107 -1.10 -8.32 -41.83
N ASP A 108 -1.35 -9.17 -42.83
CA ASP A 108 -1.52 -10.61 -42.62
C ASP A 108 -0.20 -11.26 -42.21
N GLN A 109 0.89 -10.78 -42.80
CA GLN A 109 2.23 -11.26 -42.46
C GLN A 109 2.62 -10.87 -41.02
N ILE A 110 2.37 -9.61 -40.60
CA ILE A 110 2.57 -9.15 -39.23
C ILE A 110 1.72 -9.98 -38.28
N THR A 111 0.44 -10.19 -38.62
CA THR A 111 -0.48 -10.99 -37.81
C THR A 111 0.05 -12.40 -37.60
N SER A 112 0.54 -13.06 -38.69
CA SER A 112 1.07 -14.43 -38.60
C SER A 112 2.31 -14.52 -37.68
N TYR A 113 3.23 -13.57 -37.74
CA TYR A 113 4.38 -13.53 -36.82
C TYR A 113 3.97 -13.25 -35.38
N VAL A 114 2.98 -12.36 -35.15
CA VAL A 114 2.45 -12.12 -33.80
C VAL A 114 1.84 -13.39 -33.23
N PHE A 115 1.07 -14.13 -34.04
CA PHE A 115 0.51 -15.42 -33.62
C PHE A 115 1.60 -16.42 -33.23
N ASP A 116 2.66 -16.53 -34.02
CA ASP A 116 3.74 -17.47 -33.79
C ASP A 116 4.45 -17.16 -32.48
N VAL A 117 4.91 -15.93 -32.32
CA VAL A 117 5.66 -15.52 -31.11
C VAL A 117 4.82 -15.58 -29.84
N VAL A 118 3.57 -15.10 -29.88
CA VAL A 118 2.69 -15.13 -28.69
C VAL A 118 2.39 -16.58 -28.29
N ARG A 119 2.14 -17.47 -29.26
CA ARG A 119 1.92 -18.89 -29.01
C ARG A 119 3.19 -19.64 -28.57
N ALA A 120 4.37 -19.09 -28.84
CA ALA A 120 5.63 -19.64 -28.35
C ALA A 120 5.97 -19.16 -26.92
N GLU A 121 5.63 -17.91 -26.57
CA GLU A 121 6.03 -17.31 -25.28
C GLU A 121 4.99 -17.52 -24.17
N VAL A 122 3.70 -17.32 -24.43
CA VAL A 122 2.66 -17.40 -23.40
C VAL A 122 2.57 -18.77 -22.72
N PRO A 123 2.70 -19.91 -23.42
CA PRO A 123 2.67 -21.24 -22.77
C PRO A 123 3.85 -21.52 -21.85
N LYS A 124 4.89 -20.70 -21.85
CA LYS A 124 6.02 -20.82 -20.93
C LYS A 124 5.74 -20.18 -19.57
N MET A 125 4.73 -19.32 -19.48
CA MET A 125 4.36 -18.49 -18.33
C MET A 125 3.05 -18.94 -17.71
N ILE A 126 2.94 -18.82 -16.39
CA ILE A 126 1.65 -18.94 -15.69
C ILE A 126 0.83 -17.66 -15.91
N LEU A 127 -0.48 -17.73 -15.69
CA LEU A 127 -1.38 -16.61 -15.96
C LEU A 127 -0.96 -15.31 -15.28
N ASP A 128 -0.57 -15.37 -14.01
CA ASP A 128 -0.11 -14.18 -13.26
C ASP A 128 1.16 -13.58 -13.86
N ASP A 129 2.12 -14.42 -14.28
CA ASP A 129 3.33 -13.98 -14.97
C ASP A 129 3.03 -13.30 -16.32
N VAL A 130 1.99 -13.76 -17.04
CA VAL A 130 1.59 -13.14 -18.32
C VAL A 130 1.11 -11.70 -18.11
N PHE A 131 0.40 -11.43 -17.00
CA PHE A 131 -0.01 -10.07 -16.63
C PHE A 131 1.17 -9.22 -16.17
N GLU A 132 2.07 -9.77 -15.35
CA GLU A 132 3.21 -9.06 -14.80
C GLU A 132 4.28 -8.78 -15.84
N LYS A 133 4.60 -9.78 -16.70
CA LYS A 133 5.68 -9.75 -17.68
C LYS A 133 5.18 -9.48 -19.11
N LYS A 134 4.06 -8.80 -19.26
CA LYS A 134 3.49 -8.45 -20.58
C LYS A 134 4.47 -7.69 -21.48
N ASP A 135 5.37 -6.91 -20.88
CA ASP A 135 6.37 -6.14 -21.62
C ASP A 135 7.46 -7.05 -22.21
N ASP A 136 7.79 -8.17 -21.58
CA ASP A 136 8.74 -9.16 -22.11
C ASP A 136 8.17 -9.82 -23.38
N ILE A 137 6.86 -10.15 -23.36
CA ILE A 137 6.15 -10.66 -24.54
C ILE A 137 6.19 -9.61 -25.67
N ALA A 138 5.93 -8.34 -25.35
CA ALA A 138 6.00 -7.26 -26.33
C ALA A 138 7.40 -7.09 -26.94
N ILE A 139 8.44 -7.21 -26.13
CA ILE A 139 9.85 -7.14 -26.57
C ILE A 139 10.18 -8.33 -27.48
N ALA A 140 9.78 -9.54 -27.12
CA ALA A 140 10.00 -10.74 -27.93
C ALA A 140 9.31 -10.62 -29.29
N VAL A 141 8.02 -10.22 -29.31
CA VAL A 141 7.27 -9.98 -30.54
C VAL A 141 7.94 -8.90 -31.41
N LYS A 142 8.42 -7.80 -30.80
CA LYS A 142 9.11 -6.75 -31.52
C LYS A 142 10.41 -7.25 -32.16
N GLY A 143 11.19 -8.06 -31.44
CA GLY A 143 12.47 -8.60 -31.93
C GLY A 143 12.29 -9.41 -33.20
N GLU A 144 11.48 -10.44 -33.14
CA GLU A 144 11.21 -11.33 -34.26
C GLU A 144 10.57 -10.59 -35.46
N LEU A 145 9.54 -9.75 -35.18
CA LEU A 145 8.89 -8.97 -36.22
C LEU A 145 9.85 -7.99 -36.90
N ASN A 146 10.69 -7.30 -36.13
CA ASN A 146 11.59 -6.29 -36.69
C ASN A 146 12.60 -6.91 -37.65
N ASP A 147 13.17 -8.06 -37.31
CA ASP A 147 14.16 -8.76 -38.14
C ASP A 147 13.54 -9.29 -39.44
N ALA A 148 12.34 -9.84 -39.35
CA ALA A 148 11.62 -10.33 -40.51
C ALA A 148 11.15 -9.17 -41.43
N MET A 149 10.49 -8.17 -40.85
CA MET A 149 9.80 -7.11 -41.61
C MET A 149 10.75 -6.07 -42.20
N LYS A 150 11.96 -5.87 -41.64
CA LYS A 150 13.01 -5.01 -42.21
C LYS A 150 13.44 -5.44 -43.62
N ASN A 151 13.42 -6.74 -43.90
CA ASN A 151 13.74 -7.27 -45.20
C ASN A 151 12.68 -6.93 -46.27
N TYR A 152 11.46 -6.68 -45.82
CA TYR A 152 10.33 -6.27 -46.67
C TYR A 152 10.13 -4.75 -46.66
N GLY A 153 11.03 -3.96 -46.02
CA GLY A 153 10.94 -2.50 -46.04
C GLY A 153 10.01 -1.89 -45.01
N PHE A 154 9.61 -2.63 -43.98
CA PHE A 154 8.83 -2.15 -42.85
C PHE A 154 9.69 -2.05 -41.59
N ASP A 155 9.43 -1.04 -40.78
CA ASP A 155 10.08 -0.79 -39.50
C ASP A 155 9.05 -0.89 -38.37
N ILE A 156 9.29 -1.75 -37.41
CA ILE A 156 8.42 -1.93 -36.23
C ILE A 156 8.85 -0.96 -35.15
N ILE A 157 8.03 0.05 -34.91
CA ILE A 157 8.36 1.12 -33.95
C ILE A 157 8.17 0.61 -32.53
N LYS A 158 6.98 0.11 -32.25
CA LYS A 158 6.62 -0.38 -30.92
C LYS A 158 5.59 -1.50 -31.02
N THR A 159 5.73 -2.46 -30.13
CA THR A 159 4.75 -3.50 -29.89
C THR A 159 4.25 -3.38 -28.46
N LEU A 160 2.97 -3.54 -28.24
CA LEU A 160 2.33 -3.38 -26.94
C LEU A 160 1.34 -4.51 -26.72
N VAL A 161 1.41 -5.18 -25.59
CA VAL A 161 0.31 -6.04 -25.13
C VAL A 161 -0.69 -5.11 -24.43
N THR A 162 -1.84 -4.91 -25.06
CA THR A 162 -2.85 -3.94 -24.61
C THR A 162 -3.90 -4.55 -23.71
N ASP A 163 -4.21 -5.83 -23.90
CA ASP A 163 -5.20 -6.52 -23.10
C ASP A 163 -4.89 -8.01 -23.01
N ILE A 164 -5.23 -8.61 -21.86
CA ILE A 164 -5.12 -10.04 -21.60
C ILE A 164 -6.44 -10.46 -20.95
N ASP A 165 -7.28 -11.17 -21.69
CA ASP A 165 -8.60 -11.59 -21.23
C ASP A 165 -8.63 -13.12 -21.07
N PRO A 166 -8.58 -13.64 -19.84
CA PRO A 166 -8.74 -15.05 -19.57
C PRO A 166 -10.21 -15.48 -19.72
N ASP A 167 -10.45 -16.77 -19.77
CA ASP A 167 -11.80 -17.33 -19.77
C ASP A 167 -12.65 -16.78 -18.61
N ALA A 168 -13.94 -16.58 -18.86
CA ALA A 168 -14.87 -15.95 -17.91
C ALA A 168 -14.94 -16.68 -16.56
N GLN A 169 -14.86 -18.01 -16.55
CA GLN A 169 -14.89 -18.80 -15.31
C GLN A 169 -13.62 -18.59 -14.49
N VAL A 170 -12.46 -18.49 -15.15
CA VAL A 170 -11.18 -18.23 -14.51
C VAL A 170 -11.17 -16.81 -13.93
N LYS A 171 -11.64 -15.82 -14.70
CA LYS A 171 -11.77 -14.44 -14.25
C LYS A 171 -12.65 -14.29 -13.00
N GLU A 172 -13.78 -14.99 -12.98
CA GLU A 172 -14.65 -15.03 -11.80
C GLU A 172 -13.96 -15.67 -10.59
N SER A 173 -13.26 -16.79 -10.81
CA SER A 173 -12.53 -17.49 -9.76
C SER A 173 -11.39 -16.66 -9.19
N MET A 174 -10.60 -15.99 -10.04
CA MET A 174 -9.57 -15.04 -9.63
C MET A 174 -10.13 -13.86 -8.83
N ASN A 175 -11.26 -13.30 -9.27
CA ASN A 175 -11.93 -12.22 -8.53
C ASN A 175 -12.38 -12.69 -7.15
N ARG A 176 -12.87 -13.93 -7.02
CA ARG A 176 -13.28 -14.53 -5.75
C ARG A 176 -12.09 -14.78 -4.82
N ILE A 177 -10.99 -15.31 -5.36
CA ILE A 177 -9.74 -15.51 -4.61
C ILE A 177 -9.20 -14.16 -4.12
N ASN A 178 -9.08 -13.18 -5.00
CA ASN A 178 -8.60 -11.84 -4.67
C ASN A 178 -9.50 -11.14 -3.64
N ALA A 179 -10.83 -11.33 -3.72
CA ALA A 179 -11.76 -10.81 -2.72
C ALA A 179 -11.53 -11.45 -1.35
N SER A 180 -11.40 -12.79 -1.30
CA SER A 180 -11.14 -13.52 -0.05
C SER A 180 -9.77 -13.19 0.55
N GLU A 181 -8.75 -12.99 -0.27
CA GLU A 181 -7.43 -12.57 0.18
C GLU A 181 -7.45 -11.15 0.78
N ARG A 182 -8.13 -10.22 0.11
CA ARG A 182 -8.32 -8.86 0.63
C ARG A 182 -9.11 -8.85 1.93
N GLU A 183 -10.16 -9.68 2.05
CA GLU A 183 -10.95 -9.83 3.25
C GLU A 183 -10.10 -10.39 4.40
N LYS A 184 -9.27 -11.41 4.14
CA LYS A 184 -8.31 -11.96 5.10
C LYS A 184 -7.32 -10.90 5.59
N VAL A 185 -6.74 -10.13 4.66
CA VAL A 185 -5.79 -9.06 4.99
C VAL A 185 -6.49 -7.95 5.79
N ALA A 186 -7.71 -7.57 5.40
CA ALA A 186 -8.50 -6.58 6.15
C ALA A 186 -8.81 -7.06 7.57
N ALA A 187 -9.23 -8.33 7.74
CA ALA A 187 -9.49 -8.91 9.06
C ALA A 187 -8.22 -8.98 9.93
N GLN A 188 -7.05 -9.25 9.34
CA GLN A 188 -5.77 -9.21 10.05
C GLN A 188 -5.45 -7.80 10.54
N PHE A 189 -5.58 -6.78 9.68
CA PHE A 189 -5.35 -5.39 10.07
C PHE A 189 -6.32 -4.92 11.13
N GLU A 190 -7.60 -5.32 11.04
CA GLU A 190 -8.60 -4.99 12.05
C GLU A 190 -8.27 -5.65 13.39
N GLY A 191 -7.88 -6.93 13.39
CA GLY A 191 -7.44 -7.65 14.58
C GLY A 191 -6.20 -7.00 15.22
N ASP A 192 -5.21 -6.61 14.41
CA ASP A 192 -4.01 -5.92 14.89
C ASP A 192 -4.35 -4.53 15.44
N ALA A 193 -5.24 -3.78 14.80
CA ALA A 193 -5.69 -2.49 15.29
C ALA A 193 -6.41 -2.62 16.64
N GLN A 194 -7.30 -3.61 16.78
CA GLN A 194 -7.97 -3.89 18.07
C GLN A 194 -6.97 -4.30 19.14
N ARG A 195 -6.01 -5.15 18.82
CA ARG A 195 -4.95 -5.54 19.75
C ARG A 195 -4.14 -4.35 20.22
N ILE A 196 -3.73 -3.47 19.30
CA ILE A 196 -3.00 -2.24 19.62
C ILE A 196 -3.83 -1.35 20.55
N LEU A 197 -5.11 -1.13 20.24
CA LEU A 197 -6.01 -0.32 21.07
C LEU A 197 -6.15 -0.88 22.49
N ILE A 198 -6.33 -2.20 22.62
CA ILE A 198 -6.45 -2.86 23.94
C ILE A 198 -5.15 -2.71 24.74
N VAL A 199 -4.00 -2.96 24.10
CA VAL A 199 -2.69 -2.86 24.74
C VAL A 199 -2.38 -1.43 25.18
N GLU A 200 -2.61 -0.46 24.29
CA GLU A 200 -2.35 0.95 24.62
C GLU A 200 -3.32 1.48 25.69
N ARG A 201 -4.58 1.04 25.66
CA ARG A 201 -5.53 1.35 26.72
C ARG A 201 -5.11 0.77 28.06
N ALA A 202 -4.69 -0.49 28.09
CA ALA A 202 -4.18 -1.13 29.31
C ALA A 202 -2.92 -0.45 29.86
N LYS A 203 -2.00 -0.04 28.98
CA LYS A 203 -0.82 0.74 29.37
C LYS A 203 -1.20 2.11 29.94
N ALA A 204 -2.12 2.82 29.27
CA ALA A 204 -2.60 4.11 29.74
C ALA A 204 -3.30 4.00 31.10
N GLU A 205 -4.13 2.96 31.31
CA GLU A 205 -4.77 2.69 32.60
C GLU A 205 -3.74 2.36 33.70
N ALA A 206 -2.73 1.54 33.38
CA ALA A 206 -1.66 1.21 34.32
C ALA A 206 -0.84 2.45 34.71
N GLU A 207 -0.49 3.29 33.73
CA GLU A 207 0.24 4.53 33.96
C GLU A 207 -0.61 5.53 34.75
N SER A 208 -1.89 5.66 34.44
CA SER A 208 -2.83 6.48 35.20
C SER A 208 -2.90 6.04 36.66
N LYS A 209 -3.06 4.74 36.93
CA LYS A 209 -3.08 4.20 38.30
C LYS A 209 -1.74 4.41 39.01
N ARG A 210 -0.62 4.28 38.29
CA ARG A 210 0.71 4.56 38.84
C ARG A 210 0.85 6.02 39.24
N LEU A 211 0.45 6.94 38.39
CA LEU A 211 0.47 8.38 38.65
C LEU A 211 -0.47 8.77 39.79
N GLN A 212 -1.69 8.20 39.84
CA GLN A 212 -2.62 8.38 40.96
C GLN A 212 -2.02 7.87 42.25
N GLY A 213 -1.39 6.69 42.24
CA GLY A 213 -0.68 6.16 43.43
C GLY A 213 0.46 7.05 43.90
N GLN A 214 1.22 7.62 42.98
CA GLN A 214 2.27 8.60 43.28
C GLN A 214 1.65 9.88 43.88
N GLY A 215 0.60 10.41 43.26
CA GLY A 215 -0.09 11.60 43.75
C GLY A 215 -0.62 11.42 45.19
N ILE A 216 -1.23 10.25 45.46
CA ILE A 216 -1.69 9.91 46.82
C ILE A 216 -0.52 9.80 47.79
N ALA A 217 0.61 9.19 47.39
CA ALA A 217 1.79 9.07 48.24
C ALA A 217 2.43 10.45 48.55
N ASP A 218 2.51 11.33 47.55
CA ASP A 218 2.99 12.68 47.69
C ASP A 218 2.05 13.51 48.58
N GLN A 219 0.75 13.42 48.37
CA GLN A 219 -0.24 14.04 49.24
C GLN A 219 -0.10 13.59 50.70
N ARG A 220 0.04 12.28 50.95
CA ARG A 220 0.26 11.75 52.29
C ARG A 220 1.56 12.25 52.91
N ARG A 221 2.63 12.40 52.11
CA ARG A 221 3.91 12.92 52.55
C ARG A 221 3.82 14.39 52.97
N GLU A 222 3.11 15.19 52.19
CA GLU A 222 2.90 16.60 52.52
C GLU A 222 2.00 16.78 53.75
N ILE A 223 0.95 15.94 53.89
CA ILE A 223 0.13 15.91 55.10
C ILE A 223 0.99 15.53 56.31
N ALA A 224 1.83 14.51 56.20
CA ALA A 224 2.71 14.09 57.31
C ALA A 224 3.70 15.20 57.70
N ARG A 225 4.27 15.94 56.74
CA ARG A 225 5.13 17.10 57.01
C ARG A 225 4.35 18.22 57.71
N GLY A 226 3.15 18.55 57.23
CA GLY A 226 2.28 19.55 57.87
C GLY A 226 1.90 19.17 59.30
N LEU A 227 1.69 17.86 59.56
CA LEU A 227 1.44 17.33 60.89
C LEU A 227 2.69 17.45 61.78
N GLU A 228 3.87 17.09 61.28
CA GLU A 228 5.13 17.23 62.02
C GLU A 228 5.39 18.68 62.41
N ASP A 229 5.20 19.62 61.50
CA ASP A 229 5.35 21.04 61.76
C ASP A 229 4.30 21.55 62.77
N SER A 230 3.04 21.08 62.65
CA SER A 230 1.97 21.41 63.63
C SER A 230 2.28 20.88 65.03
N VAL A 231 2.81 19.64 65.14
CA VAL A 231 3.23 19.05 66.39
C VAL A 231 4.42 19.83 67.00
N LYS A 232 5.40 20.27 66.19
CA LYS A 232 6.52 21.11 66.67
C LYS A 232 6.04 22.45 67.26
N VAL A 233 5.08 23.08 66.63
CA VAL A 233 4.46 24.32 67.10
C VAL A 233 3.69 24.08 68.40
N LEU A 234 2.92 22.98 68.51
CA LEU A 234 2.14 22.63 69.71
C LEU A 234 3.04 22.20 70.89
N ASN A 235 4.16 21.53 70.67
CA ASN A 235 5.15 21.20 71.68
C ASN A 235 5.84 22.45 72.31
N GLY A 236 5.80 23.59 71.58
CA GLY A 236 6.26 24.87 72.10
C GLY A 236 5.28 25.52 73.09
N VAL A 237 4.08 24.93 73.33
CA VAL A 237 3.00 25.47 74.18
C VAL A 237 2.65 24.50 75.37
N ASP A 238 3.54 23.61 75.75
CA ASP A 238 3.40 22.64 76.90
C ASP A 238 2.23 21.61 76.68
N ILE A 239 1.80 21.30 75.46
CA ILE A 239 0.83 20.29 75.19
C ILE A 239 1.53 18.95 74.94
N ASN A 240 1.11 17.90 75.67
CA ASN A 240 1.68 16.56 75.57
C ASN A 240 1.54 16.00 74.12
N SER A 241 2.64 15.46 73.56
CA SER A 241 2.67 14.97 72.14
C SER A 241 1.64 13.95 71.83
N GLN A 242 1.11 13.18 72.80
CA GLN A 242 0.02 12.20 72.60
C GLN A 242 -1.33 12.90 72.42
N GLU A 243 -1.61 13.97 73.15
CA GLU A 243 -2.85 14.75 73.02
C GLU A 243 -2.93 15.52 71.69
N ALA A 244 -1.77 16.11 71.33
CA ALA A 244 -1.64 16.77 70.00
C ALA A 244 -1.89 15.81 68.84
N SER A 245 -1.29 14.61 68.91
CA SER A 245 -1.50 13.58 67.87
C SER A 245 -2.95 13.11 67.78
N ALA A 246 -3.64 12.95 68.92
CA ALA A 246 -5.03 12.57 68.96
C ALA A 246 -5.94 13.66 68.36
N LEU A 247 -5.69 14.93 68.63
CA LEU A 247 -6.42 16.05 68.07
C LEU A 247 -6.30 16.11 66.54
N ILE A 248 -5.10 15.87 66.02
CA ILE A 248 -4.82 15.89 64.60
C ILE A 248 -5.54 14.74 63.87
N VAL A 249 -5.54 13.55 64.45
CA VAL A 249 -6.24 12.40 63.85
C VAL A 249 -7.78 12.64 63.81
N VAL A 250 -8.32 13.28 64.86
CA VAL A 250 -9.75 13.64 64.89
C VAL A 250 -10.06 14.69 63.84
N THR A 251 -9.28 15.75 63.70
CA THR A 251 -9.47 16.76 62.65
C THR A 251 -9.38 16.17 61.28
N GLN A 252 -8.41 15.31 61.02
CA GLN A 252 -8.26 14.62 59.72
C GLN A 252 -9.44 13.66 59.40
N HIS A 253 -10.01 13.04 60.44
CA HIS A 253 -11.22 12.24 60.27
C HIS A 253 -12.42 13.10 59.84
N TYR A 254 -12.58 14.27 60.44
CA TYR A 254 -13.66 15.21 60.02
C TYR A 254 -13.45 15.79 58.62
N ASP A 255 -12.19 16.09 58.23
CA ASP A 255 -11.84 16.54 56.86
C ASP A 255 -12.13 15.45 55.82
N THR A 256 -11.87 14.19 56.14
CA THR A 256 -12.17 13.06 55.27
C THR A 256 -13.71 12.88 55.11
N LEU A 257 -14.45 13.03 56.20
CA LEU A 257 -15.90 12.98 56.14
C LEU A 257 -16.51 14.16 55.37
N GLN A 258 -15.95 15.34 55.46
CA GLN A 258 -16.34 16.50 54.66
C GLN A 258 -16.04 16.25 53.18
N SER A 259 -14.88 15.66 52.82
CA SER A 259 -14.55 15.31 51.48
C SER A 259 -15.52 14.26 50.89
N VAL A 260 -15.81 13.21 51.66
CA VAL A 260 -16.82 12.20 51.23
C VAL A 260 -18.20 12.78 51.10
N GLY A 261 -18.59 13.74 51.94
CA GLY A 261 -19.90 14.42 51.89
C GLY A 261 -19.99 15.43 50.74
N SER A 262 -18.88 15.95 50.24
CA SER A 262 -18.85 16.89 49.09
C SER A 262 -18.86 16.22 47.72
N GLU A 263 -18.42 14.96 47.62
CA GLU A 263 -18.54 14.16 46.41
C GLU A 263 -19.99 13.63 46.31
N SER A 264 -20.76 14.24 45.45
CA SER A 264 -22.20 14.12 45.30
C SER A 264 -22.67 12.76 44.73
N ASN A 265 -22.37 11.66 45.37
CA ASN A 265 -23.07 10.41 45.20
C ASN A 265 -23.65 9.97 46.55
N SER A 266 -24.90 10.28 46.71
CA SER A 266 -25.83 10.02 47.81
C SER A 266 -25.56 8.74 48.61
N ASN A 267 -24.57 8.79 49.48
CA ASN A 267 -24.45 7.87 50.61
C ASN A 267 -24.92 8.58 51.85
N LEU A 268 -26.02 8.16 52.42
CA LEU A 268 -26.52 8.67 53.69
C LEU A 268 -25.58 8.20 54.82
N ILE A 269 -24.73 9.08 55.27
CA ILE A 269 -23.84 8.81 56.43
C ILE A 269 -24.59 9.24 57.68
N LEU A 270 -25.12 8.29 58.41
CA LEU A 270 -25.74 8.52 59.73
C LEU A 270 -24.65 8.58 60.80
N MET A 271 -24.32 9.76 61.27
CA MET A 271 -23.36 9.95 62.37
C MET A 271 -24.11 10.25 63.67
N PRO A 272 -23.68 9.66 64.80
CA PRO A 272 -24.20 10.05 66.09
C PRO A 272 -23.74 11.47 66.40
N ASN A 273 -24.72 12.37 66.57
CA ASN A 273 -24.48 13.79 66.78
C ASN A 273 -24.46 14.15 68.31
N SER A 274 -23.80 13.33 69.10
CA SER A 274 -23.62 13.63 70.50
C SER A 274 -22.18 14.05 70.80
N PRO A 275 -21.93 15.10 71.63
CA PRO A 275 -20.58 15.50 72.02
C PRO A 275 -19.76 14.36 72.68
N GLN A 276 -20.50 13.40 73.27
CA GLN A 276 -19.92 12.20 73.90
C GLN A 276 -19.27 11.23 72.92
N SER A 277 -19.77 11.13 71.73
CA SER A 277 -19.21 10.21 70.74
C SER A 277 -17.80 10.59 70.24
N GLY A 278 -17.46 11.87 70.27
CA GLY A 278 -16.09 12.36 70.01
C GLY A 278 -15.10 11.96 71.12
N SER A 279 -15.52 12.04 72.35
CA SER A 279 -14.68 11.64 73.52
C SER A 279 -14.52 10.11 73.61
N ASP A 280 -15.57 9.36 73.26
CA ASP A 280 -15.53 7.91 73.24
C ASP A 280 -14.63 7.38 72.09
N MET A 281 -14.58 8.07 70.95
CA MET A 281 -13.68 7.78 69.86
C MET A 281 -12.24 8.04 70.23
N LEU A 282 -11.95 9.13 70.92
CA LEU A 282 -10.60 9.43 71.48
C LEU A 282 -10.19 8.38 72.50
N ASN A 283 -11.05 8.02 73.44
CA ASN A 283 -10.77 6.99 74.46
C ASN A 283 -10.52 5.61 73.82
N ASN A 284 -11.28 5.23 72.81
CA ASN A 284 -11.11 3.98 72.02
C ASN A 284 -9.79 3.97 71.24
N MET A 285 -9.40 5.08 70.65
CA MET A 285 -8.11 5.23 69.97
C MET A 285 -6.94 5.14 70.97
N VAL A 286 -6.97 5.84 72.04
CA VAL A 286 -5.95 5.76 73.08
C VAL A 286 -5.83 4.34 73.66
N ALA A 287 -6.96 3.65 73.85
CA ALA A 287 -6.99 2.27 74.27
C ALA A 287 -6.41 1.31 73.20
N SER A 288 -6.70 1.56 71.94
CA SER A 288 -6.15 0.73 70.84
C SER A 288 -4.64 0.94 70.63
N PHE A 289 -4.10 2.16 70.82
CA PHE A 289 -2.67 2.44 70.81
C PHE A 289 -1.94 1.81 71.97
N THR A 290 -2.50 1.84 73.19
CA THR A 290 -1.92 1.17 74.34
C THR A 290 -1.93 -0.34 74.19
N ALA A 291 -3.02 -0.91 73.66
CA ALA A 291 -3.10 -2.35 73.36
C ALA A 291 -2.10 -2.78 72.28
N SER A 292 -1.94 -1.96 71.22
CA SER A 292 -0.97 -2.21 70.15
C SER A 292 0.48 -2.15 70.63
N ASN A 293 0.81 -1.24 71.52
CA ASN A 293 2.15 -1.16 72.10
C ASN A 293 2.42 -2.37 73.03
N GLN A 294 1.45 -2.84 73.81
CA GLN A 294 1.59 -4.04 74.62
C GLN A 294 1.76 -5.31 73.77
N ILE A 295 1.02 -5.44 72.68
CA ILE A 295 1.15 -6.55 71.71
C ILE A 295 2.52 -6.47 71.01
N GLY A 296 2.98 -5.30 70.63
CA GLY A 296 4.29 -5.06 70.02
C GLY A 296 5.46 -5.48 70.95
N GLU A 297 5.35 -5.16 72.26
CA GLU A 297 6.35 -5.59 73.23
C GLU A 297 6.30 -7.12 73.48
N GLN A 298 5.11 -7.70 73.52
CA GLN A 298 4.95 -9.17 73.66
C GLN A 298 5.50 -9.92 72.42
N MET A 299 5.27 -9.38 71.20
CA MET A 299 5.84 -9.96 69.96
C MET A 299 7.38 -9.83 69.94
N LYS A 300 7.94 -8.71 70.39
CA LYS A 300 9.41 -8.54 70.54
C LYS A 300 10.00 -9.50 71.54
N LYS A 301 9.31 -9.78 72.70
CA LYS A 301 9.74 -10.79 73.68
C LYS A 301 9.67 -12.19 73.10
N ALA A 302 8.58 -12.55 72.42
CA ALA A 302 8.40 -13.86 71.78
C ALA A 302 9.40 -14.09 70.62
N ALA A 303 9.75 -13.05 69.85
CA ALA A 303 10.77 -13.12 68.79
C ALA A 303 12.18 -13.29 69.39
N LYS A 304 12.47 -12.68 70.51
CA LYS A 304 13.74 -12.86 71.25
C LYS A 304 13.87 -14.29 71.83
N GLU A 305 12.80 -14.85 72.36
CA GLU A 305 12.76 -16.22 72.87
C GLU A 305 12.95 -17.27 71.78
N LYS A 306 12.31 -17.09 70.62
CA LYS A 306 12.51 -17.92 69.43
C LYS A 306 13.92 -17.83 68.85
N ALA A 307 14.56 -16.67 68.87
CA ALA A 307 15.93 -16.46 68.34
C ALA A 307 16.96 -17.21 69.22
N VAL A 308 16.69 -17.38 70.56
CA VAL A 308 17.57 -18.16 71.45
C VAL A 308 17.43 -19.66 71.30
N SER A 309 16.28 -20.13 70.77
CA SER A 309 16.02 -21.56 70.57
C SER A 309 16.64 -22.16 69.30
N TYR A 310 17.09 -21.34 68.35
CA TYR A 310 17.65 -21.83 67.07
C TYR A 310 19.18 -21.94 67.05
N THR A 311 19.88 -21.67 68.13
CA THR A 311 21.35 -21.74 68.16
C THR A 311 21.90 -23.12 68.50
N HIS A 312 21.05 -24.17 68.65
CA HIS A 312 21.48 -25.55 68.94
C HIS A 312 20.91 -26.58 68.00
N LEU A 313 21.13 -26.43 66.68
CA LEU A 313 20.99 -27.54 65.75
C LEU A 313 22.07 -27.43 64.66
N THR A 314 23.22 -28.01 64.96
CA THR A 314 24.28 -28.29 64.00
C THR A 314 23.82 -29.34 63.01
N LEU A 315 23.94 -29.01 61.74
CA LEU A 315 23.82 -29.90 60.60
C LEU A 315 24.95 -30.92 60.55
N PRO A 316 24.70 -32.17 60.20
CA PRO A 316 25.74 -33.04 59.68
C PRO A 316 25.79 -32.90 58.15
N THR A 317 26.92 -32.48 57.68
CA THR A 317 27.40 -32.65 56.32
C THR A 317 27.48 -34.14 55.96
N LYS A 318 26.93 -34.55 54.80
CA LYS A 318 27.64 -35.51 53.93
C LYS A 318 27.20 -35.41 52.47
N CYS A 319 28.20 -35.22 51.70
CA CYS A 319 28.38 -35.37 50.26
C CYS A 319 28.20 -36.80 49.74
N SER A 320 28.17 -36.86 48.41
CA SER A 320 28.48 -37.96 47.44
C SER A 320 27.24 -38.69 46.97
N VAL A 321 27.00 -38.82 45.67
CA VAL A 321 27.85 -38.94 44.47
C VAL A 321 27.13 -38.26 43.32
#